data_595b783f28982919cb79167e55300521
#
_entry.id   595b783f28982919cb79167e55300521
#
_cell.length_a   1.000
_cell.length_b   1.000
_cell.length_c   1.000
_cell.angle_alpha   90.00
_cell.angle_beta   90.00
_cell.angle_gamma   90.00
#
_symmetry.space_group_name_H-M   'P 1'
#
loop_
_entity.id
_entity.type
_entity.pdbx_description
1 polymer ?
#
loop_
_entity_poly.entity_id
_entity_poly.type
_entity_poly.pdbx_seq_one_letter_code
_entity_poly.pdbx_strand_id
1 'polypeptide(L)'
;MILLRVIAVLVGATGITHGVQAFVGAQPGRRDPGLLVGEHAIVCVLGLVAAYGLWRGMRWAPAAFAVYGLVVAALIVSLGPLLSLPAPARSGLWTGAVVLLAVTALAVWYAGRRVTALSTRGA
;
A
#
# COMPACT_ATOMS: atom_id res chain seq x y z
N MET A 1 -1.49 18.78 8.58
CA MET A 1 -0.16 18.34 8.03
C MET A 1 0.42 17.13 8.78
N ILE A 2 0.38 17.08 10.12
CA ILE A 2 0.98 15.98 10.90
C ILE A 2 0.43 14.61 10.51
N LEU A 3 -0.90 14.45 10.45
CA LEU A 3 -1.53 13.16 10.10
C LEU A 3 -1.12 12.64 8.70
N LEU A 4 -1.03 13.53 7.70
CA LEU A 4 -0.56 13.14 6.37
C LEU A 4 0.89 12.64 6.39
N ARG A 5 1.75 13.27 7.20
CA ARG A 5 3.13 12.82 7.37
C ARG A 5 3.23 11.49 8.11
N VAL A 6 2.37 11.28 9.11
CA VAL A 6 2.31 9.98 9.81
C VAL A 6 1.88 8.88 8.83
N ILE A 7 0.83 9.11 8.04
CA ILE A 7 0.40 8.16 7.01
C ILE A 7 1.53 7.91 6.01
N ALA A 8 2.22 8.96 5.54
CA ALA A 8 3.35 8.84 4.62
C ALA A 8 4.49 7.98 5.20
N VAL A 9 4.83 8.17 6.48
CA VAL A 9 5.85 7.36 7.16
C VAL A 9 5.43 5.90 7.24
N LEU A 10 4.20 5.61 7.64
CA LEU A 10 3.70 4.25 7.74
C LEU A 10 3.69 3.54 6.37
N VAL A 11 3.19 4.22 5.33
CA VAL A 11 3.17 3.68 3.97
C VAL A 11 4.59 3.48 3.44
N GLY A 12 5.49 4.43 3.68
CA GLY A 12 6.90 4.33 3.29
C GLY A 12 7.61 3.17 3.99
N ALA A 13 7.41 3.01 5.29
CA ALA A 13 7.96 1.90 6.06
C ALA A 13 7.47 0.54 5.53
N THR A 14 6.16 0.42 5.23
CA THR A 14 5.60 -0.79 4.62
C THR A 14 6.22 -1.05 3.23
N GLY A 15 6.36 -0.02 2.40
CA GLY A 15 7.04 -0.13 1.10
C GLY A 15 8.48 -0.62 1.23
N ILE A 16 9.25 -0.07 2.16
CA ILE A 16 10.64 -0.51 2.41
C ILE A 16 10.67 -1.98 2.87
N THR A 17 9.76 -2.39 3.77
CA THR A 17 9.68 -3.79 4.22
C THR A 17 9.45 -4.75 3.04
N HIS A 18 8.52 -4.42 2.14
CA HIS A 18 8.29 -5.20 0.92
C HIS A 18 9.49 -5.18 -0.02
N GLY A 19 10.21 -4.06 -0.13
CA GLY A 19 11.45 -3.97 -0.89
C GLY A 19 12.54 -4.92 -0.37
N VAL A 20 12.71 -4.97 0.95
CA VAL A 20 13.64 -5.91 1.59
C VAL A 20 13.21 -7.36 1.33
N GLN A 21 11.92 -7.68 1.43
CA GLN A 21 11.40 -9.02 1.14
C GLN A 21 11.62 -9.42 -0.33
N ALA A 22 11.39 -8.49 -1.28
CA ALA A 22 11.69 -8.72 -2.69
C ALA A 22 13.17 -9.01 -2.92
N PHE A 23 14.06 -8.22 -2.31
CA PHE A 23 15.52 -8.41 -2.42
C PHE A 23 15.95 -9.73 -1.83
N VAL A 24 15.47 -10.09 -0.64
CA VAL A 24 15.82 -11.35 0.02
C VAL A 24 15.27 -12.54 -0.76
N GLY A 25 14.03 -12.46 -1.30
CA GLY A 25 13.44 -13.51 -2.12
C GLY A 25 14.16 -13.75 -3.45
N ALA A 26 14.77 -12.70 -4.01
CA ALA A 26 15.53 -12.78 -5.27
C ALA A 26 16.92 -13.38 -5.13
N GLN A 27 17.41 -13.67 -3.91
CA GLN A 27 18.75 -14.20 -3.70
C GLN A 27 18.89 -15.65 -4.20
N PRO A 28 20.05 -16.01 -4.81
CA PRO A 28 20.32 -17.37 -5.24
C PRO A 28 20.16 -18.39 -4.09
N GLY A 29 19.48 -19.50 -4.37
CA GLY A 29 19.25 -20.58 -3.40
C GLY A 29 17.93 -20.47 -2.60
N ARG A 30 17.18 -19.37 -2.67
CA ARG A 30 15.82 -19.30 -2.19
C ARG A 30 14.82 -19.79 -3.25
N ARG A 31 13.82 -20.56 -2.79
CA ARG A 31 12.76 -21.12 -3.65
C ARG A 31 11.49 -20.25 -3.61
N ASP A 32 11.62 -18.94 -3.40
CA ASP A 32 10.44 -18.09 -3.44
C ASP A 32 9.93 -17.99 -4.89
N PRO A 33 8.66 -18.23 -5.15
CA PRO A 33 8.11 -18.09 -6.49
C PRO A 33 8.38 -16.67 -7.01
N GLY A 34 8.90 -16.55 -8.24
CA GLY A 34 9.21 -15.25 -8.86
C GLY A 34 8.03 -14.28 -8.87
N LEU A 35 6.80 -14.82 -8.82
CA LEU A 35 5.57 -14.07 -8.64
C LEU A 35 5.56 -13.28 -7.32
N LEU A 36 5.93 -13.89 -6.19
CA LEU A 36 5.96 -13.23 -4.87
C LEU A 36 7.02 -12.13 -4.81
N VAL A 37 8.17 -12.35 -5.45
CA VAL A 37 9.22 -11.32 -5.56
C VAL A 37 8.71 -10.12 -6.36
N GLY A 38 8.03 -10.36 -7.49
CA GLY A 38 7.43 -9.32 -8.31
C GLY A 38 6.36 -8.53 -7.57
N GLU A 39 5.48 -9.21 -6.84
CA GLU A 39 4.46 -8.58 -5.99
C GLU A 39 5.06 -7.66 -4.94
N HIS A 40 6.07 -8.11 -4.21
CA HIS A 40 6.75 -7.30 -3.21
C HIS A 40 7.45 -6.08 -3.82
N ALA A 41 8.06 -6.22 -5.01
CA ALA A 41 8.67 -5.11 -5.72
C ALA A 41 7.65 -4.05 -6.13
N ILE A 42 6.49 -4.46 -6.66
CA ILE A 42 5.40 -3.54 -7.04
C ILE A 42 4.87 -2.78 -5.81
N VAL A 43 4.59 -3.49 -4.71
CA VAL A 43 4.12 -2.87 -3.47
C VAL A 43 5.15 -1.88 -2.91
N CYS A 44 6.45 -2.21 -2.98
CA CYS A 44 7.53 -1.32 -2.59
C CYS A 44 7.48 -0.01 -3.39
N VAL A 45 7.48 -0.10 -4.72
CA VAL A 45 7.49 1.10 -5.59
C VAL A 45 6.25 1.95 -5.37
N LEU A 46 5.06 1.34 -5.38
CA LEU A 46 3.80 2.07 -5.16
C LEU A 46 3.74 2.72 -3.77
N GLY A 47 4.20 2.00 -2.75
CA GLY A 47 4.25 2.52 -1.38
C GLY A 47 5.17 3.73 -1.25
N LEU A 48 6.37 3.67 -1.83
CA LEU A 48 7.33 4.79 -1.80
C LEU A 48 6.83 6.00 -2.59
N VAL A 49 6.22 5.79 -3.76
CA VAL A 49 5.63 6.86 -4.57
C VAL A 49 4.49 7.52 -3.80
N ALA A 50 3.56 6.74 -3.23
CA ALA A 50 2.46 7.27 -2.43
C ALA A 50 2.96 8.03 -1.19
N ALA A 51 3.93 7.48 -0.47
CA ALA A 51 4.54 8.11 0.69
C ALA A 51 5.19 9.45 0.35
N TYR A 52 5.97 9.51 -0.73
CA TYR A 52 6.59 10.74 -1.20
C TYR A 52 5.55 11.81 -1.54
N GLY A 53 4.51 11.45 -2.30
CA GLY A 53 3.44 12.36 -2.67
C GLY A 53 2.67 12.90 -1.47
N LEU A 54 2.34 12.04 -0.50
CA LEU A 54 1.67 12.44 0.75
C LEU A 54 2.53 13.36 1.60
N TRP A 55 3.84 13.05 1.72
CA TRP A 55 4.79 13.87 2.46
C TRP A 55 4.91 15.27 1.89
N ARG A 56 4.96 15.39 0.56
CA ARG A 56 5.07 16.65 -0.18
C ARG A 56 3.72 17.37 -0.34
N GLY A 57 2.59 16.73 0.00
CA GLY A 57 1.25 17.28 -0.18
C GLY A 57 0.86 17.47 -1.66
N MET A 58 1.35 16.60 -2.53
CA MET A 58 1.08 16.68 -3.97
C MET A 58 -0.37 16.36 -4.30
N ARG A 59 -0.95 17.01 -5.32
CA ARG A 59 -2.37 16.83 -5.70
C ARG A 59 -2.70 15.40 -6.15
N TRP A 60 -1.74 14.69 -6.71
CA TRP A 60 -1.90 13.31 -7.17
C TRP A 60 -1.73 12.26 -6.04
N ALA A 61 -1.22 12.67 -4.87
CA ALA A 61 -0.91 11.75 -3.77
C ALA A 61 -2.11 10.92 -3.29
N PRO A 62 -3.34 11.48 -3.14
CA PRO A 62 -4.50 10.67 -2.78
C PRO A 62 -4.81 9.56 -3.78
N ALA A 63 -4.66 9.83 -5.09
CA ALA A 63 -4.86 8.84 -6.14
C ALA A 63 -3.80 7.74 -6.10
N ALA A 64 -2.52 8.10 -5.94
CA ALA A 64 -1.43 7.14 -5.80
C ALA A 64 -1.62 6.24 -4.57
N PHE A 65 -2.06 6.83 -3.45
CA PHE A 65 -2.34 6.07 -2.23
C PHE A 65 -3.56 5.14 -2.39
N ALA A 66 -4.60 5.56 -3.14
CA ALA A 66 -5.73 4.70 -3.47
C ALA A 66 -5.29 3.49 -4.31
N VAL A 67 -4.47 3.71 -5.33
CA VAL A 67 -3.90 2.62 -6.16
C VAL A 67 -3.07 1.66 -5.32
N TYR A 68 -2.20 2.18 -4.46
CA TYR A 68 -1.42 1.37 -3.52
C TYR A 68 -2.32 0.48 -2.65
N GLY A 69 -3.35 1.06 -2.01
CA GLY A 69 -4.28 0.32 -1.14
C GLY A 69 -5.06 -0.76 -1.90
N LEU A 70 -5.51 -0.47 -3.13
CA LEU A 70 -6.19 -1.44 -3.99
C LEU A 70 -5.29 -2.61 -4.37
N VAL A 71 -4.04 -2.33 -4.77
CA VAL A 71 -3.07 -3.37 -5.11
C VAL A 71 -2.77 -4.25 -3.91
N VAL A 72 -2.50 -3.66 -2.74
CA VAL A 72 -2.23 -4.44 -1.52
C VAL A 72 -3.44 -5.29 -1.12
N ALA A 73 -4.67 -4.76 -1.20
CA ALA A 73 -5.88 -5.52 -0.91
C ALA A 73 -6.07 -6.70 -1.88
N ALA A 74 -5.85 -6.48 -3.18
CA ALA A 74 -5.92 -7.53 -4.20
C ALA A 74 -4.89 -8.64 -3.93
N LEU A 75 -3.66 -8.28 -3.55
CA LEU A 75 -2.61 -9.24 -3.20
C LEU A 75 -2.98 -10.05 -1.95
N ILE A 76 -3.50 -9.41 -0.91
CA ILE A 76 -3.97 -10.12 0.30
C ILE A 76 -5.02 -11.17 -0.05
N VAL A 77 -5.98 -10.83 -0.90
CA VAL A 77 -7.04 -11.76 -1.32
C VAL A 77 -6.49 -12.89 -2.18
N SER A 78 -5.54 -12.60 -3.08
CA SER A 78 -4.93 -13.60 -3.97
C SER A 78 -4.06 -14.62 -3.23
N LEU A 79 -3.54 -14.29 -2.05
CA LEU A 79 -2.77 -15.23 -1.22
C LEU A 79 -3.59 -16.46 -0.80
N GLY A 80 -4.89 -16.32 -0.57
CA GLY A 80 -5.76 -17.44 -0.16
C GLY A 80 -5.75 -18.60 -1.14
N PRO A 81 -6.09 -18.41 -2.43
CA PRO A 81 -5.98 -19.44 -3.47
C PRO A 81 -4.55 -19.87 -3.75
N LEU A 82 -3.61 -18.92 -3.82
CA LEU A 82 -2.20 -19.19 -4.15
C LEU A 82 -1.53 -20.15 -3.16
N LEU A 83 -1.82 -19.96 -1.87
CA LEU A 83 -1.26 -20.79 -0.79
C LEU A 83 -2.18 -21.97 -0.41
N SER A 84 -3.28 -22.21 -1.14
CA SER A 84 -4.25 -23.25 -0.84
C SER A 84 -4.75 -23.24 0.61
N LEU A 85 -4.98 -22.06 1.16
CA LEU A 85 -5.36 -21.88 2.56
C LEU A 85 -6.76 -22.42 2.84
N PRO A 86 -7.01 -22.97 4.06
CA PRO A 86 -8.33 -23.41 4.46
C PRO A 86 -9.34 -22.27 4.56
N ALA A 87 -10.65 -22.57 4.45
CA ALA A 87 -11.72 -21.59 4.42
C ALA A 87 -11.68 -20.54 5.56
N PRO A 88 -11.44 -20.90 6.83
CA PRO A 88 -11.37 -19.89 7.91
C PRO A 88 -10.20 -18.92 7.75
N ALA A 89 -9.06 -19.37 7.23
CA ALA A 89 -7.92 -18.48 6.94
C ALA A 89 -8.23 -17.55 5.78
N ARG A 90 -8.91 -18.04 4.73
CA ARG A 90 -9.36 -17.21 3.60
C ARG A 90 -10.34 -16.13 4.03
N SER A 91 -11.30 -16.43 4.92
CA SER A 91 -12.23 -15.42 5.43
C SER A 91 -11.51 -14.33 6.21
N GLY A 92 -10.46 -14.66 6.97
CA GLY A 92 -9.60 -13.69 7.65
C GLY A 92 -8.89 -12.74 6.67
N LEU A 93 -8.37 -13.27 5.55
CA LEU A 93 -7.75 -12.44 4.49
C LEU A 93 -8.77 -11.48 3.86
N TRP A 94 -9.98 -11.94 3.56
CA TRP A 94 -11.05 -11.09 3.04
C TRP A 94 -11.41 -9.97 4.01
N THR A 95 -11.57 -10.30 5.29
CA THR A 95 -11.84 -9.31 6.33
C THR A 95 -10.71 -8.28 6.42
N GLY A 96 -9.46 -8.72 6.41
CA GLY A 96 -8.28 -7.86 6.40
C GLY A 96 -8.26 -6.92 5.19
N ALA A 97 -8.56 -7.43 3.99
CA ALA A 97 -8.62 -6.64 2.76
C ALA A 97 -9.73 -5.57 2.82
N VAL A 98 -10.92 -5.91 3.32
CA VAL A 98 -12.04 -4.97 3.49
C VAL A 98 -11.67 -3.87 4.49
N VAL A 99 -11.08 -4.21 5.62
CA VAL A 99 -10.63 -3.22 6.62
C VAL A 99 -9.56 -2.30 6.02
N LEU A 100 -8.59 -2.86 5.30
CA LEU A 100 -7.56 -2.08 4.61
C LEU A 100 -8.16 -1.10 3.61
N LEU A 101 -9.13 -1.55 2.79
CA LEU A 101 -9.80 -0.69 1.83
C LEU A 101 -10.60 0.42 2.50
N ALA A 102 -11.29 0.14 3.61
CA ALA A 102 -12.02 1.15 4.38
C ALA A 102 -11.07 2.21 4.94
N VAL A 103 -9.96 1.78 5.56
CA VAL A 103 -8.92 2.70 6.07
C VAL A 103 -8.30 3.52 4.94
N THR A 104 -8.00 2.88 3.80
CA THR A 104 -7.47 3.57 2.62
C THR A 104 -8.44 4.61 2.11
N ALA A 105 -9.73 4.28 1.98
CA ALA A 105 -10.76 5.21 1.53
C ALA A 105 -10.89 6.43 2.45
N LEU A 106 -10.88 6.22 3.76
CA LEU A 106 -10.89 7.30 4.75
C LEU A 106 -9.65 8.20 4.64
N ALA A 107 -8.48 7.60 4.48
CA ALA A 107 -7.22 8.34 4.35
C ALA A 107 -7.18 9.13 3.02
N VAL A 108 -7.65 8.55 1.92
CA VAL A 108 -7.78 9.22 0.61
C VAL A 108 -8.72 10.41 0.70
N TRP A 109 -9.90 10.22 1.31
CA TRP A 109 -10.87 11.28 1.51
C TRP A 109 -10.29 12.44 2.35
N TYR A 110 -9.64 12.11 3.46
CA TYR A 110 -8.98 13.10 4.32
C TYR A 110 -7.85 13.85 3.58
N ALA A 111 -6.98 13.12 2.88
CA ALA A 111 -5.89 13.70 2.11
C ALA A 111 -6.40 14.62 0.99
N GLY A 112 -7.44 14.19 0.26
CA GLY A 112 -8.05 14.98 -0.80
C GLY A 112 -8.59 16.31 -0.28
N ARG A 113 -9.33 16.32 0.82
CA ARG A 113 -9.84 17.56 1.45
C ARG A 113 -8.73 18.50 1.87
N ARG A 114 -7.63 17.98 2.42
CA ARG A 114 -6.51 18.80 2.89
C ARG A 114 -5.71 19.41 1.73
N VAL A 115 -5.45 18.63 0.69
CA VAL A 115 -4.73 19.11 -0.50
C VAL A 115 -5.53 20.21 -1.21
N THR A 116 -6.85 20.04 -1.36
CA THR A 116 -7.71 21.07 -1.95
C THR A 116 -7.71 22.35 -1.11
N ALA A 117 -7.83 22.26 0.21
CA ALA A 117 -7.83 23.41 1.10
C ALA A 117 -6.50 24.21 1.06
N LEU A 118 -5.38 23.56 0.78
CA LEU A 118 -4.08 24.23 0.62
C LEU A 118 -3.97 24.95 -0.73
N SER A 119 -4.55 24.40 -1.78
CA SER A 119 -4.51 25.02 -3.11
C SER A 119 -5.37 26.29 -3.22
N THR A 120 -6.44 26.41 -2.42
CA THR A 120 -7.32 27.59 -2.39
C THR A 120 -6.76 28.74 -1.54
N ARG A 121 -5.78 28.48 -0.68
CA ARG A 121 -5.14 29.51 0.17
C ARG A 121 -3.91 30.16 -0.49
N GLY A 122 -3.41 29.58 -1.56
CA GLY A 122 -2.25 30.09 -2.31
C GLY A 122 -2.60 30.80 -3.62
N ALA A 123 -3.89 30.92 -3.93
CA ALA A 123 -4.43 31.72 -5.01
C ALA A 123 -5.00 33.02 -4.47
#